data_3e575f0c66403d92ad9cf76d8852047a
#
_entry.id   3e575f0c66403d92ad9cf76d8852047a
#
_cell.length_a   1.000
_cell.length_b   1.000
_cell.length_c   1.000
_cell.angle_alpha   90.00
_cell.angle_beta   90.00
_cell.angle_gamma   90.00
#
_symmetry.space_group_name_H-M   'P 1'
#
loop_
_entity.id
_entity.type
_entity.pdbx_description
1 polymer ?
#
loop_
_entity_poly.entity_id
_entity_poly.type
_entity_poly.pdbx_seq_one_letter_code
_entity_poly.pdbx_strand_id
1 'polypeptide(L)'
;MYLHVLLIGCRYGAHLSKQEVAKLVTPHPDTLELVHSWLSHHGLPSSSISMTLARGGSWLKLTGVPVSRANQLLGASYQLYRDAKATNSTIIRTVGYALPAVLHAHVQTVVPTTCFTSIHTPSVGAAAAPANSKMGPRKSATALSDETEVTPNRLRWQYNTFAYVPKATDHNVLGVAGFMNDYPGPADLMNFMWKFRHALDVNYTVERVNGGGYDPWHPTLEANLDMQYAQVMAYPTPHIYYSTGGYESIDPSTKKPNSSDSFFAWLTYVLEQTKIPQTISGSYVVEENTIPLEYATTLCNLFLELAARGVSVLFASGNDGVGTGDCKAKDGSGKVQFSPAFPASCTYCMAFYLLSSSTQMQAQVAHHIATVLQVPGSPASAERRA
;
A
#
# COMPACT_ATOMS: atom_id res chain seq x y z
N MET A 1 -11.70 17.64 8.82
CA MET A 1 -13.05 18.27 8.89
C MET A 1 -13.77 18.36 7.54
N TYR A 2 -13.11 18.46 6.38
CA TYR A 2 -13.76 18.56 5.06
C TYR A 2 -14.26 17.24 4.45
N LEU A 3 -13.64 16.10 4.76
CA LEU A 3 -14.02 14.80 4.17
C LEU A 3 -15.41 14.33 4.62
N HIS A 4 -15.82 14.69 5.84
CA HIS A 4 -17.14 14.35 6.40
C HIS A 4 -18.29 15.02 5.66
N VAL A 5 -18.05 16.18 5.06
CA VAL A 5 -19.06 16.93 4.29
C VAL A 5 -19.27 16.32 2.89
N LEU A 6 -18.27 15.59 2.36
CA LEU A 6 -18.38 14.95 1.03
C LEU A 6 -19.21 13.66 1.07
N LEU A 7 -19.33 13.00 2.23
CA LEU A 7 -20.05 11.72 2.36
C LEU A 7 -21.53 11.87 2.76
N ILE A 8 -21.98 13.02 3.27
CA ILE A 8 -23.34 13.21 3.84
C ILE A 8 -24.00 14.49 3.31
N GLY A 9 -23.80 14.88 2.08
CA GLY A 9 -24.41 16.09 1.55
C GLY A 9 -24.63 16.08 0.05
N CYS A 10 -25.13 17.19 -0.48
CA CYS A 10 -25.34 17.45 -1.92
C CYS A 10 -24.06 17.31 -2.78
N ARG A 11 -22.93 16.94 -2.20
CA ARG A 11 -21.61 16.76 -2.85
C ARG A 11 -21.15 15.31 -2.91
N TYR A 12 -21.99 14.33 -2.59
CA TYR A 12 -21.64 12.93 -2.78
C TYR A 12 -21.25 12.68 -4.25
N GLY A 13 -20.07 12.08 -4.47
CA GLY A 13 -19.53 11.84 -5.81
C GLY A 13 -18.86 13.05 -6.48
N ALA A 14 -18.87 14.23 -5.87
CA ALA A 14 -18.12 15.41 -6.35
C ALA A 14 -16.68 15.36 -5.84
N HIS A 15 -15.86 14.53 -6.49
CA HIS A 15 -14.45 14.36 -6.13
C HIS A 15 -13.62 15.57 -6.54
N LEU A 16 -12.52 15.78 -5.80
CA LEU A 16 -11.58 16.87 -6.10
C LEU A 16 -10.67 16.51 -7.27
N SER A 17 -10.38 17.49 -8.10
CA SER A 17 -9.33 17.37 -9.11
C SER A 17 -7.94 17.33 -8.47
N LYS A 18 -6.92 16.91 -9.23
CA LYS A 18 -5.51 16.96 -8.81
C LYS A 18 -5.12 18.36 -8.33
N GLN A 19 -5.54 19.40 -9.05
CA GLN A 19 -5.21 20.78 -8.72
C GLN A 19 -5.89 21.26 -7.44
N GLU A 20 -7.13 20.87 -7.19
CA GLU A 20 -7.82 21.22 -5.94
C GLU A 20 -7.18 20.54 -4.73
N VAL A 21 -6.83 19.26 -4.83
CA VAL A 21 -6.07 18.58 -3.77
C VAL A 21 -4.71 19.25 -3.56
N ALA A 22 -3.97 19.55 -4.62
CA ALA A 22 -2.68 20.23 -4.51
C ALA A 22 -2.78 21.57 -3.78
N LYS A 23 -3.85 22.35 -4.02
CA LYS A 23 -4.10 23.61 -3.30
C LYS A 23 -4.33 23.39 -1.80
N LEU A 24 -5.02 22.31 -1.42
CA LEU A 24 -5.30 22.02 -0.01
C LEU A 24 -4.04 21.61 0.77
N VAL A 25 -3.07 20.99 0.10
CA VAL A 25 -1.82 20.53 0.71
C VAL A 25 -0.63 21.47 0.45
N THR A 26 -0.86 22.59 -0.23
CA THR A 26 0.17 23.60 -0.46
C THR A 26 0.65 24.15 0.89
N PRO A 27 1.96 24.11 1.20
CA PRO A 27 2.48 24.62 2.45
C PRO A 27 2.37 26.14 2.52
N HIS A 28 2.42 26.67 3.75
CA HIS A 28 2.51 28.11 3.93
C HIS A 28 3.78 28.66 3.23
N PRO A 29 3.77 29.85 2.62
CA PRO A 29 4.93 30.43 1.95
C PRO A 29 6.19 30.44 2.81
N ASP A 30 6.08 30.78 4.08
CA ASP A 30 7.19 30.81 5.05
C ASP A 30 7.85 29.44 5.22
N THR A 31 7.09 28.35 5.04
CA THR A 31 7.63 26.98 5.14
C THR A 31 8.71 26.73 4.12
N LEU A 32 8.46 27.10 2.86
CA LEU A 32 9.45 26.91 1.79
C LEU A 32 10.66 27.80 2.00
N GLU A 33 10.47 29.04 2.42
CA GLU A 33 11.56 29.99 2.70
C GLU A 33 12.45 29.47 3.84
N LEU A 34 11.86 29.03 4.95
CA LEU A 34 12.59 28.45 6.08
C LEU A 34 13.37 27.19 5.70
N VAL A 35 12.76 26.28 4.96
CA VAL A 35 13.43 25.06 4.50
C VAL A 35 14.56 25.39 3.54
N HIS A 36 14.37 26.29 2.59
CA HIS A 36 15.40 26.72 1.67
C HIS A 36 16.57 27.42 2.38
N SER A 37 16.28 28.29 3.35
CA SER A 37 17.29 28.95 4.17
C SER A 37 18.13 27.94 4.95
N TRP A 38 17.46 26.98 5.59
CA TRP A 38 18.13 25.89 6.33
C TRP A 38 19.03 25.03 5.42
N LEU A 39 18.55 24.60 4.26
CA LEU A 39 19.33 23.84 3.29
C LEU A 39 20.56 24.64 2.80
N SER A 40 20.37 25.92 2.49
CA SER A 40 21.44 26.80 2.04
C SER A 40 22.52 27.00 3.11
N HIS A 41 22.10 27.15 4.38
CA HIS A 41 23.02 27.26 5.52
C HIS A 41 23.91 26.01 5.68
N HIS A 42 23.38 24.85 5.32
CA HIS A 42 24.11 23.57 5.32
C HIS A 42 24.86 23.31 3.99
N GLY A 43 25.02 24.31 3.13
CA GLY A 43 25.74 24.17 1.87
C GLY A 43 25.03 23.31 0.82
N LEU A 44 23.71 23.30 0.88
CA LEU A 44 22.82 22.63 -0.08
C LEU A 44 21.91 23.66 -0.77
N PRO A 45 22.47 24.66 -1.50
CA PRO A 45 21.64 25.62 -2.22
C PRO A 45 20.92 24.93 -3.39
N SER A 46 19.79 25.48 -3.78
CA SER A 46 18.94 24.96 -4.87
C SER A 46 19.68 24.75 -6.21
N SER A 47 20.79 25.46 -6.41
CA SER A 47 21.62 25.35 -7.62
C SER A 47 22.56 24.14 -7.63
N SER A 48 22.83 23.52 -6.47
CA SER A 48 23.81 22.42 -6.35
C SER A 48 23.17 21.04 -6.17
N ILE A 49 21.84 20.98 -6.01
CA ILE A 49 21.10 19.74 -5.80
C ILE A 49 19.89 19.77 -6.72
N SER A 50 19.60 18.63 -7.35
CA SER A 50 18.31 18.50 -8.05
C SER A 50 17.19 18.50 -7.00
N MET A 51 16.56 19.66 -6.86
CA MET A 51 15.46 19.89 -5.96
C MET A 51 14.17 19.90 -6.75
N THR A 52 13.29 18.98 -6.45
CA THR A 52 11.98 18.89 -7.10
C THR A 52 10.90 19.13 -6.07
N LEU A 53 10.09 20.16 -6.31
CA LEU A 53 8.87 20.40 -5.56
C LEU A 53 7.75 19.58 -6.22
N ALA A 54 7.23 18.60 -5.51
CA ALA A 54 6.11 17.79 -5.95
C ALA A 54 4.82 18.23 -5.24
N ARG A 55 3.69 18.00 -5.88
CA ARG A 55 2.35 18.16 -5.29
C ARG A 55 2.11 19.56 -4.68
N GLY A 56 2.30 20.60 -5.48
CA GLY A 56 2.09 21.98 -5.01
C GLY A 56 3.10 22.46 -3.97
N GLY A 57 4.25 21.80 -3.87
CA GLY A 57 5.32 22.17 -2.93
C GLY A 57 5.23 21.45 -1.57
N SER A 58 4.26 20.55 -1.37
CA SER A 58 4.13 19.80 -0.11
C SER A 58 5.25 18.76 0.10
N TRP A 59 5.99 18.43 -0.96
CA TRP A 59 7.14 17.52 -0.92
C TRP A 59 8.34 18.13 -1.61
N LEU A 60 9.47 18.05 -0.91
CA LEU A 60 10.76 18.46 -1.42
C LEU A 60 11.65 17.23 -1.57
N LYS A 61 11.99 16.87 -2.81
CA LYS A 61 12.91 15.78 -3.11
C LYS A 61 14.30 16.33 -3.37
N LEU A 62 15.27 15.90 -2.58
CA LEU A 62 16.69 16.18 -2.76
C LEU A 62 17.37 14.94 -3.37
N THR A 63 18.09 15.12 -4.46
CA THR A 63 18.86 14.04 -5.11
C THR A 63 20.35 14.38 -5.16
N GLY A 64 21.20 13.34 -5.10
CA GLY A 64 22.66 13.54 -5.13
C GLY A 64 23.28 14.01 -3.81
N VAL A 65 22.53 13.92 -2.69
CA VAL A 65 23.05 14.26 -1.36
C VAL A 65 23.91 13.11 -0.83
N PRO A 66 25.22 13.32 -0.59
CA PRO A 66 26.06 12.30 0.04
C PRO A 66 25.60 11.99 1.46
N VAL A 67 25.79 10.74 1.92
CA VAL A 67 25.44 10.31 3.29
C VAL A 67 26.10 11.20 4.35
N SER A 68 27.37 11.57 4.16
CA SER A 68 28.07 12.49 5.08
C SER A 68 27.37 13.83 5.24
N ARG A 69 26.82 14.35 4.14
CA ARG A 69 26.09 15.63 4.14
C ARG A 69 24.70 15.45 4.78
N ALA A 70 24.02 14.33 4.49
CA ALA A 70 22.74 14.00 5.15
C ALA A 70 22.91 13.88 6.67
N ASN A 71 24.02 13.26 7.14
CA ASN A 71 24.35 13.18 8.55
C ASN A 71 24.52 14.56 9.20
N GLN A 72 25.23 15.48 8.54
CA GLN A 72 25.41 16.86 9.02
C GLN A 72 24.10 17.64 9.05
N LEU A 73 23.30 17.51 7.99
CA LEU A 73 22.03 18.22 7.83
C LEU A 73 21.01 17.82 8.91
N LEU A 74 20.94 16.52 9.21
CA LEU A 74 19.92 15.95 10.08
C LEU A 74 20.42 15.60 11.49
N GLY A 75 21.68 15.93 11.82
CA GLY A 75 22.27 15.45 13.08
C GLY A 75 22.17 13.92 13.23
N ALA A 76 22.26 13.21 12.11
CA ALA A 76 22.00 11.79 12.02
C ALA A 76 23.28 10.97 11.90
N SER A 77 23.14 9.65 11.99
CA SER A 77 24.22 8.69 11.75
C SER A 77 23.71 7.57 10.83
N TYR A 78 23.62 7.89 9.54
CA TYR A 78 23.21 6.89 8.56
C TYR A 78 24.26 5.80 8.41
N GLN A 79 23.79 4.56 8.46
CA GLN A 79 24.61 3.38 8.32
C GLN A 79 23.96 2.35 7.40
N LEU A 80 24.77 1.40 6.92
CA LEU A 80 24.28 0.25 6.18
C LEU A 80 23.82 -0.82 7.17
N TYR A 81 22.53 -1.11 7.18
CA TYR A 81 21.94 -2.15 8.00
C TYR A 81 21.65 -3.37 7.14
N ARG A 82 21.77 -4.55 7.74
CA ARG A 82 21.45 -5.84 7.13
C ARG A 82 20.31 -6.48 7.90
N ASP A 83 19.36 -7.04 7.17
CA ASP A 83 18.32 -7.85 7.80
C ASP A 83 18.93 -9.14 8.36
N ALA A 84 18.70 -9.43 9.64
CA ALA A 84 19.21 -10.64 10.31
C ALA A 84 18.57 -11.93 9.78
N LYS A 85 17.38 -11.84 9.20
CA LYS A 85 16.62 -12.99 8.67
C LYS A 85 16.82 -13.19 7.16
N ALA A 86 17.14 -12.13 6.43
CA ALA A 86 17.35 -12.15 4.98
C ALA A 86 18.83 -11.94 4.66
N THR A 87 19.50 -12.95 4.15
CA THR A 87 20.96 -13.00 3.99
C THR A 87 21.56 -11.92 3.07
N ASN A 88 20.76 -11.29 2.23
CA ASN A 88 21.25 -10.32 1.23
C ASN A 88 20.51 -8.99 1.21
N SER A 89 19.60 -8.71 2.13
CA SER A 89 18.90 -7.43 2.17
C SER A 89 19.66 -6.42 3.02
N THR A 90 20.09 -5.32 2.38
CA THR A 90 20.77 -4.20 3.06
C THR A 90 20.07 -2.89 2.75
N ILE A 91 19.95 -2.03 3.76
CA ILE A 91 19.34 -0.70 3.64
C ILE A 91 20.21 0.36 4.32
N ILE A 92 20.19 1.58 3.81
CA ILE A 92 20.82 2.74 4.46
C ILE A 92 19.78 3.44 5.31
N ARG A 93 19.97 3.51 6.62
CA ARG A 93 19.06 4.11 7.60
C ARG A 93 19.82 4.79 8.73
N THR A 94 19.09 5.53 9.54
CA THR A 94 19.56 6.07 10.82
C THR A 94 18.57 5.70 11.92
N VAL A 95 19.05 5.51 13.14
CA VAL A 95 18.20 5.20 14.30
C VAL A 95 17.50 6.46 14.87
N GLY A 96 17.95 7.62 14.45
CA GLY A 96 17.36 8.90 14.86
C GLY A 96 17.89 10.04 14.00
N TYR A 97 17.15 11.13 13.96
CA TYR A 97 17.55 12.39 13.33
C TYR A 97 16.97 13.57 14.11
N ALA A 98 17.51 14.73 13.87
CA ALA A 98 17.04 15.97 14.47
C ALA A 98 16.81 17.03 13.40
N LEU A 99 15.81 17.87 13.66
CA LEU A 99 15.56 19.09 12.89
C LEU A 99 15.70 20.28 13.84
N PRO A 100 16.11 21.46 13.34
CA PRO A 100 16.03 22.70 14.12
C PRO A 100 14.60 22.93 14.61
N ALA A 101 14.46 23.42 15.85
CA ALA A 101 13.14 23.63 16.48
C ALA A 101 12.19 24.50 15.62
N VAL A 102 12.74 25.46 14.89
CA VAL A 102 11.97 26.32 13.97
C VAL A 102 11.30 25.52 12.84
N LEU A 103 11.82 24.35 12.45
CA LEU A 103 11.27 23.53 11.41
C LEU A 103 10.23 22.51 11.89
N HIS A 104 10.08 22.30 13.19
CA HIS A 104 9.15 21.28 13.74
C HIS A 104 7.69 21.53 13.35
N ALA A 105 7.28 22.80 13.19
CA ALA A 105 5.94 23.14 12.72
C ALA A 105 5.77 23.10 11.19
N HIS A 106 6.88 22.96 10.45
CA HIS A 106 6.92 23.10 8.99
C HIS A 106 7.27 21.80 8.27
N VAL A 107 8.00 20.89 8.91
CA VAL A 107 8.44 19.61 8.34
C VAL A 107 7.88 18.48 9.18
N GLN A 108 6.93 17.76 8.63
CA GLN A 108 6.26 16.63 9.31
C GLN A 108 7.17 15.41 9.38
N THR A 109 7.87 15.09 8.30
CA THR A 109 8.74 13.91 8.23
C THR A 109 9.86 14.09 7.20
N VAL A 110 10.93 13.37 7.39
CA VAL A 110 12.04 13.24 6.44
C VAL A 110 12.20 11.75 6.11
N VAL A 111 12.23 11.43 4.83
CA VAL A 111 12.40 10.04 4.34
C VAL A 111 13.54 9.98 3.32
N PRO A 112 14.27 8.87 3.27
CA PRO A 112 14.28 7.71 4.15
C PRO A 112 15.11 7.96 5.42
N THR A 113 14.59 7.66 6.62
CA THR A 113 15.30 7.88 7.89
C THR A 113 15.21 6.66 8.82
N THR A 114 14.19 6.61 9.67
CA THR A 114 14.06 5.66 10.78
C THR A 114 13.15 4.47 10.50
N CYS A 115 12.60 4.35 9.30
CA CYS A 115 11.79 3.21 8.91
C CYS A 115 12.67 2.06 8.42
N PHE A 116 12.78 1.00 9.21
CA PHE A 116 13.58 -0.19 8.91
C PHE A 116 12.77 -1.32 8.33
N THR A 117 11.46 -1.19 8.30
CA THR A 117 10.53 -2.27 7.96
C THR A 117 10.54 -2.52 6.47
N SER A 118 10.58 -3.80 6.11
CA SER A 118 10.37 -4.27 4.74
C SER A 118 8.91 -4.61 4.53
N ILE A 119 8.38 -4.23 3.38
CA ILE A 119 7.08 -4.70 2.89
C ILE A 119 7.18 -6.22 2.71
N HIS A 120 6.12 -6.94 3.01
CA HIS A 120 6.00 -8.36 2.72
C HIS A 120 4.60 -8.70 2.20
N THR A 121 4.51 -9.74 1.41
CA THR A 121 3.24 -10.40 1.14
C THR A 121 2.79 -11.09 2.42
N PRO A 122 1.49 -11.03 2.76
CA PRO A 122 0.96 -11.88 3.81
C PRO A 122 1.33 -13.32 3.45
N SER A 123 1.92 -14.06 4.39
CA SER A 123 2.32 -15.43 4.12
C SER A 123 1.09 -16.21 3.62
N VAL A 124 1.10 -16.62 2.37
CA VAL A 124 0.19 -17.65 1.93
C VAL A 124 0.64 -18.87 2.70
N GLY A 125 -0.07 -19.21 3.78
CA GLY A 125 0.21 -20.40 4.53
C GLY A 125 0.21 -21.55 3.51
N ALA A 126 1.40 -21.94 3.08
CA ALA A 126 1.57 -23.18 2.39
C ALA A 126 1.20 -24.22 3.45
N ALA A 127 -0.09 -24.59 3.48
CA ALA A 127 -0.44 -25.90 3.94
C ALA A 127 0.44 -26.80 3.07
N ALA A 128 1.55 -27.26 3.65
CA ALA A 128 2.50 -28.12 2.99
C ALA A 128 1.64 -29.28 2.47
N ALA A 129 1.37 -29.26 1.17
CA ALA A 129 0.84 -30.44 0.53
C ALA A 129 1.81 -31.54 0.89
N PRO A 130 1.38 -32.64 1.52
CA PRO A 130 2.29 -33.68 1.93
C PRO A 130 3.09 -34.08 0.70
N ALA A 131 4.42 -34.04 0.80
CA ALA A 131 5.38 -34.23 -0.30
C ALA A 131 5.30 -35.62 -0.97
N ASN A 132 4.21 -36.37 -0.75
CA ASN A 132 3.97 -37.73 -1.24
C ASN A 132 2.57 -37.92 -1.85
N SER A 133 1.92 -36.90 -2.40
CA SER A 133 0.76 -37.18 -3.24
C SER A 133 1.24 -37.66 -4.61
N LYS A 134 1.36 -38.98 -4.78
CA LYS A 134 1.43 -39.61 -6.11
C LYS A 134 0.26 -39.07 -6.93
N MET A 135 0.55 -38.34 -7.99
CA MET A 135 -0.43 -37.89 -8.97
C MET A 135 -1.15 -39.12 -9.55
N GLY A 136 -2.31 -39.42 -9.01
CA GLY A 136 -3.23 -40.39 -9.61
C GLY A 136 -3.89 -39.78 -10.84
N PRO A 137 -4.43 -40.60 -11.77
CA PRO A 137 -4.99 -40.12 -13.01
C PRO A 137 -6.14 -39.14 -12.76
N ARG A 138 -6.05 -37.95 -13.41
CA ARG A 138 -7.06 -36.90 -13.38
C ARG A 138 -8.43 -37.47 -13.72
N LYS A 139 -9.35 -37.48 -12.77
CA LYS A 139 -10.77 -37.74 -13.02
C LYS A 139 -11.34 -36.57 -13.84
N SER A 140 -12.06 -36.94 -14.90
CA SER A 140 -12.77 -36.07 -15.83
C SER A 140 -13.59 -34.97 -15.13
N ALA A 141 -13.62 -33.79 -15.73
CA ALA A 141 -14.27 -32.58 -15.26
C ALA A 141 -15.81 -32.66 -15.34
N THR A 142 -16.44 -33.42 -14.44
CA THR A 142 -17.90 -33.44 -14.25
C THR A 142 -18.29 -33.55 -12.78
N ALA A 143 -17.66 -32.75 -11.93
CA ALA A 143 -18.16 -32.64 -10.57
C ALA A 143 -18.07 -31.16 -10.10
N LEU A 144 -19.21 -30.53 -10.02
CA LEU A 144 -19.47 -29.24 -9.39
C LEU A 144 -19.32 -29.28 -7.85
N SER A 145 -18.37 -30.03 -7.29
CA SER A 145 -18.26 -30.15 -5.85
C SER A 145 -16.89 -30.57 -5.35
N ASP A 146 -15.84 -29.78 -5.69
CA ASP A 146 -14.74 -29.74 -4.74
C ASP A 146 -14.91 -28.45 -3.90
N GLU A 147 -15.51 -28.61 -2.71
CA GLU A 147 -15.79 -27.51 -1.78
C GLU A 147 -14.52 -26.83 -1.27
N THR A 148 -13.36 -27.31 -1.64
CA THR A 148 -12.05 -26.82 -1.21
C THR A 148 -11.46 -25.80 -2.16
N GLU A 149 -11.84 -25.77 -3.45
CA GLU A 149 -11.28 -24.83 -4.42
C GLU A 149 -12.01 -23.48 -4.39
N VAL A 150 -11.29 -22.40 -4.11
CA VAL A 150 -11.81 -21.02 -4.12
C VAL A 150 -11.76 -20.47 -5.54
N THR A 151 -12.77 -20.78 -6.35
CA THR A 151 -12.85 -20.29 -7.73
C THR A 151 -13.50 -18.90 -7.81
N PRO A 152 -13.23 -18.10 -8.87
CA PRO A 152 -13.92 -16.82 -9.09
C PRO A 152 -15.44 -16.95 -9.11
N ASN A 153 -15.98 -18.02 -9.69
CA ASN A 153 -17.43 -18.26 -9.70
C ASN A 153 -17.98 -18.50 -8.31
N ARG A 154 -17.28 -19.30 -7.48
CA ARG A 154 -17.67 -19.51 -6.07
C ARG A 154 -17.67 -18.20 -5.29
N LEU A 155 -16.64 -17.35 -5.45
CA LEU A 155 -16.60 -16.03 -4.84
C LEU A 155 -17.76 -15.15 -5.30
N ARG A 156 -18.07 -15.12 -6.58
CA ARG A 156 -19.20 -14.34 -7.10
C ARG A 156 -20.54 -14.80 -6.52
N TRP A 157 -20.73 -16.09 -6.33
CA TRP A 157 -21.91 -16.63 -5.65
C TRP A 157 -21.93 -16.25 -4.17
N GLN A 158 -20.83 -16.45 -3.46
CA GLN A 158 -20.69 -16.16 -2.04
C GLN A 158 -20.97 -14.70 -1.70
N TYR A 159 -20.48 -13.78 -2.55
CA TYR A 159 -20.66 -12.33 -2.36
C TYR A 159 -21.87 -11.75 -3.12
N ASN A 160 -22.74 -12.61 -3.65
CA ASN A 160 -23.95 -12.21 -4.38
C ASN A 160 -23.65 -11.25 -5.56
N THR A 161 -22.54 -11.45 -6.25
CA THR A 161 -22.12 -10.66 -7.42
C THR A 161 -22.17 -11.47 -8.71
N PHE A 162 -22.81 -12.64 -8.71
CA PHE A 162 -22.83 -13.55 -9.86
C PHE A 162 -23.43 -12.88 -11.11
N ALA A 163 -24.54 -12.17 -10.96
CA ALA A 163 -25.22 -11.49 -12.06
C ALA A 163 -24.62 -10.09 -12.36
N TYR A 164 -23.65 -9.64 -11.58
CA TYR A 164 -23.05 -8.32 -11.80
C TYR A 164 -22.15 -8.32 -13.04
N VAL A 165 -22.37 -7.33 -13.90
CA VAL A 165 -21.54 -7.04 -15.06
C VAL A 165 -21.14 -5.58 -15.03
N PRO A 166 -19.84 -5.24 -15.04
CA PRO A 166 -19.39 -3.85 -15.12
C PRO A 166 -19.91 -3.17 -16.38
N LYS A 167 -20.43 -1.94 -16.25
CA LYS A 167 -20.99 -1.17 -17.37
C LYS A 167 -20.13 0.04 -17.77
N ALA A 168 -19.41 0.63 -16.82
CA ALA A 168 -18.61 1.84 -17.07
C ALA A 168 -17.14 1.49 -17.40
N THR A 169 -16.95 0.59 -18.36
CA THR A 169 -15.63 0.01 -18.70
C THR A 169 -14.74 0.91 -19.54
N ASP A 170 -15.31 1.94 -20.13
CA ASP A 170 -14.63 2.97 -20.91
C ASP A 170 -14.05 4.10 -20.05
N HIS A 171 -14.48 4.20 -18.80
CA HIS A 171 -14.07 5.26 -17.86
C HIS A 171 -13.40 4.71 -16.61
N ASN A 172 -13.75 3.50 -16.18
CA ASN A 172 -13.20 2.88 -15.00
C ASN A 172 -11.95 2.06 -15.32
N VAL A 173 -10.98 2.18 -14.44
CA VAL A 173 -9.75 1.38 -14.45
C VAL A 173 -9.52 0.83 -13.05
N LEU A 174 -9.11 -0.42 -12.94
CA LEU A 174 -8.67 -1.02 -11.69
C LEU A 174 -7.14 -1.01 -11.62
N GLY A 175 -6.57 -0.44 -10.57
CA GLY A 175 -5.15 -0.53 -10.27
C GLY A 175 -4.85 -1.76 -9.40
N VAL A 176 -3.72 -2.40 -9.65
CA VAL A 176 -3.16 -3.44 -8.77
C VAL A 176 -1.76 -2.99 -8.36
N ALA A 177 -1.55 -2.80 -7.07
CA ALA A 177 -0.27 -2.33 -6.52
C ALA A 177 0.64 -3.51 -6.23
N GLY A 178 1.74 -3.63 -6.96
CA GLY A 178 2.77 -4.65 -6.79
C GLY A 178 4.08 -4.06 -6.27
N PHE A 179 4.73 -4.81 -5.39
CA PHE A 179 5.98 -4.44 -4.72
C PHE A 179 6.95 -5.63 -4.77
N MET A 180 8.12 -5.52 -4.15
CA MET A 180 9.06 -6.62 -3.93
C MET A 180 9.60 -7.30 -5.19
N ASN A 181 9.56 -6.63 -6.36
CA ASN A 181 9.87 -7.23 -7.65
C ASN A 181 8.95 -8.40 -8.02
N ASP A 182 7.69 -8.33 -7.56
CA ASP A 182 6.65 -9.27 -7.99
C ASP A 182 6.06 -8.86 -9.33
N TYR A 183 5.84 -9.84 -10.20
CA TYR A 183 5.35 -9.61 -11.56
C TYR A 183 4.28 -10.63 -11.96
N PRO A 184 3.18 -10.20 -12.60
CA PRO A 184 2.19 -11.11 -13.16
C PRO A 184 2.68 -11.67 -14.49
N GLY A 185 2.33 -12.93 -14.77
CA GLY A 185 2.57 -13.60 -16.03
C GLY A 185 1.41 -13.42 -17.02
N PRO A 186 1.62 -12.78 -18.19
CA PRO A 186 0.55 -12.61 -19.18
C PRO A 186 -0.02 -13.94 -19.68
N ALA A 187 0.83 -14.96 -19.86
CA ALA A 187 0.39 -16.29 -20.28
C ALA A 187 -0.47 -16.98 -19.21
N ASP A 188 -0.08 -16.86 -17.94
CA ASP A 188 -0.83 -17.42 -16.82
C ASP A 188 -2.19 -16.73 -16.68
N LEU A 189 -2.20 -15.41 -16.81
CA LEU A 189 -3.43 -14.62 -16.77
C LEU A 189 -4.37 -14.98 -17.92
N MET A 190 -3.86 -15.13 -19.14
CA MET A 190 -4.65 -15.53 -20.30
C MET A 190 -5.26 -16.92 -20.10
N ASN A 191 -4.50 -17.89 -19.57
CA ASN A 191 -5.01 -19.23 -19.26
C ASN A 191 -6.09 -19.19 -18.18
N PHE A 192 -5.91 -18.35 -17.16
CA PHE A 192 -6.89 -18.17 -16.09
C PHE A 192 -8.18 -17.50 -16.60
N MET A 193 -8.07 -16.47 -17.44
CA MET A 193 -9.19 -15.80 -18.08
C MET A 193 -9.97 -16.76 -18.99
N TRP A 194 -9.25 -17.58 -19.78
CA TRP A 194 -9.90 -18.60 -20.60
C TRP A 194 -10.67 -19.61 -19.76
N LYS A 195 -10.08 -20.10 -18.66
CA LYS A 195 -10.70 -21.09 -17.77
C LYS A 195 -11.98 -20.57 -17.12
N PHE A 196 -12.03 -19.32 -16.69
CA PHE A 196 -13.11 -18.80 -15.82
C PHE A 196 -14.02 -17.78 -16.49
N ARG A 197 -13.62 -17.19 -17.62
CA ARG A 197 -14.42 -16.18 -18.35
C ARG A 197 -14.62 -16.53 -19.83
N HIS A 198 -13.93 -17.54 -20.35
CA HIS A 198 -13.89 -17.85 -21.78
C HIS A 198 -13.48 -16.65 -22.64
N ALA A 199 -12.60 -15.80 -22.12
CA ALA A 199 -12.09 -14.62 -22.77
C ALA A 199 -10.57 -14.74 -22.95
N LEU A 200 -10.06 -14.24 -24.09
CA LEU A 200 -8.63 -14.21 -24.41
C LEU A 200 -8.07 -12.78 -24.41
N ASP A 201 -8.92 -11.77 -24.34
CA ASP A 201 -8.54 -10.38 -24.28
C ASP A 201 -8.09 -10.00 -22.85
N VAL A 202 -6.79 -10.07 -22.68
CA VAL A 202 -6.15 -9.64 -21.43
C VAL A 202 -5.76 -8.17 -21.59
N ASN A 203 -6.46 -7.28 -20.90
CA ASN A 203 -6.25 -5.84 -21.02
C ASN A 203 -5.69 -5.26 -19.73
N TYR A 204 -4.36 -5.25 -19.63
CA TYR A 204 -3.68 -4.51 -18.58
C TYR A 204 -2.40 -3.87 -19.09
N THR A 205 -2.00 -2.79 -18.43
CA THR A 205 -0.74 -2.10 -18.63
C THR A 205 0.14 -2.23 -17.40
N VAL A 206 1.46 -2.10 -17.59
CA VAL A 206 2.41 -2.11 -16.48
C VAL A 206 3.03 -0.73 -16.34
N GLU A 207 2.82 -0.11 -15.18
CA GLU A 207 3.44 1.14 -14.77
C GLU A 207 4.63 0.85 -13.86
N ARG A 208 5.82 1.27 -14.27
CA ARG A 208 7.05 1.08 -13.48
C ARG A 208 7.31 2.27 -12.58
N VAL A 209 7.26 2.04 -11.28
CA VAL A 209 7.42 3.07 -10.25
C VAL A 209 8.72 2.86 -9.52
N ASN A 210 9.47 3.93 -9.25
CA ASN A 210 10.69 3.90 -8.43
C ASN A 210 11.71 2.83 -8.87
N GLY A 211 11.90 2.69 -10.19
CA GLY A 211 12.81 1.69 -10.75
C GLY A 211 12.29 0.26 -10.71
N GLY A 212 10.99 0.07 -10.51
CA GLY A 212 10.37 -1.26 -10.57
C GLY A 212 10.66 -1.98 -11.87
N GLY A 213 10.95 -3.27 -11.76
CA GLY A 213 11.20 -4.15 -12.90
C GLY A 213 9.90 -4.69 -13.50
N TYR A 214 10.05 -5.52 -14.52
CA TYR A 214 8.99 -6.38 -15.02
C TYR A 214 9.61 -7.53 -15.81
N ASP A 215 9.37 -8.75 -15.32
CA ASP A 215 9.81 -9.97 -15.97
C ASP A 215 8.61 -10.91 -16.21
N PRO A 216 7.99 -10.84 -17.40
CA PRO A 216 6.81 -11.63 -17.71
C PRO A 216 7.07 -13.14 -17.82
N TRP A 217 8.35 -13.53 -17.88
CA TRP A 217 8.76 -14.93 -18.02
C TRP A 217 8.97 -15.64 -16.69
N HIS A 218 9.17 -14.87 -15.61
CA HIS A 218 9.33 -15.39 -14.25
C HIS A 218 8.31 -14.75 -13.33
N PRO A 219 7.00 -15.04 -13.51
CA PRO A 219 5.94 -14.48 -12.69
C PRO A 219 6.02 -14.99 -11.25
N THR A 220 5.57 -14.17 -10.33
CA THR A 220 5.48 -14.51 -8.91
C THR A 220 4.08 -14.93 -8.53
N LEU A 221 3.95 -15.69 -7.45
CA LEU A 221 2.68 -16.22 -6.99
C LEU A 221 1.70 -15.09 -6.62
N GLU A 222 2.16 -14.12 -5.83
CA GLU A 222 1.30 -13.02 -5.34
C GLU A 222 0.80 -12.15 -6.49
N ALA A 223 1.70 -11.70 -7.37
CA ALA A 223 1.31 -10.86 -8.50
C ALA A 223 0.37 -11.59 -9.48
N ASN A 224 0.57 -12.91 -9.69
CA ASN A 224 -0.35 -13.72 -10.46
C ASN A 224 -1.72 -13.83 -9.79
N LEU A 225 -1.76 -14.10 -8.48
CA LEU A 225 -3.00 -14.17 -7.71
C LEU A 225 -3.79 -12.87 -7.84
N ASP A 226 -3.14 -11.75 -7.54
CA ASP A 226 -3.75 -10.43 -7.58
C ASP A 226 -4.35 -10.11 -8.95
N MET A 227 -3.54 -10.26 -10.00
CA MET A 227 -3.98 -9.91 -11.35
C MET A 227 -5.04 -10.87 -11.91
N GLN A 228 -4.90 -12.17 -11.67
CA GLN A 228 -5.85 -13.18 -12.16
C GLN A 228 -7.23 -12.97 -11.56
N TYR A 229 -7.31 -12.83 -10.23
CA TYR A 229 -8.60 -12.66 -9.57
C TYR A 229 -9.20 -11.27 -9.82
N ALA A 230 -8.39 -10.20 -9.78
CA ALA A 230 -8.86 -8.86 -10.07
C ALA A 230 -9.46 -8.80 -11.48
N GLN A 231 -8.76 -9.32 -12.49
CA GLN A 231 -9.21 -9.24 -13.87
C GLN A 231 -10.44 -10.11 -14.15
N VAL A 232 -10.49 -11.33 -13.64
CA VAL A 232 -11.67 -12.20 -13.83
C VAL A 232 -12.90 -11.61 -13.14
N MET A 233 -12.74 -11.06 -11.93
CA MET A 233 -13.86 -10.50 -11.17
C MET A 233 -14.38 -9.19 -11.76
N ALA A 234 -13.51 -8.32 -12.25
CA ALA A 234 -13.85 -6.99 -12.77
C ALA A 234 -13.96 -6.92 -14.31
N TYR A 235 -13.81 -8.06 -15.02
CA TYR A 235 -13.88 -8.10 -16.48
C TYR A 235 -15.21 -7.49 -17.00
N PRO A 236 -15.19 -6.65 -18.04
CA PRO A 236 -14.08 -6.28 -18.94
C PRO A 236 -13.37 -4.96 -18.57
N THR A 237 -13.42 -4.51 -17.32
CA THR A 237 -12.72 -3.30 -16.88
C THR A 237 -11.22 -3.40 -17.15
N PRO A 238 -10.58 -2.35 -17.75
CA PRO A 238 -9.12 -2.32 -17.91
C PRO A 238 -8.36 -2.30 -16.59
N HIS A 239 -7.12 -2.82 -16.58
CA HIS A 239 -6.28 -2.89 -15.39
C HIS A 239 -4.93 -2.20 -15.60
N ILE A 240 -4.41 -1.64 -14.51
CA ILE A 240 -3.02 -1.16 -14.41
C ILE A 240 -2.32 -1.94 -13.31
N TYR A 241 -1.21 -2.59 -13.63
CA TYR A 241 -0.31 -3.17 -12.64
C TYR A 241 0.83 -2.20 -12.34
N TYR A 242 0.93 -1.74 -11.10
CA TYR A 242 2.02 -0.89 -10.64
C TYR A 242 3.18 -1.74 -10.14
N SER A 243 4.24 -1.86 -10.91
CA SER A 243 5.46 -2.52 -10.45
C SER A 243 6.35 -1.52 -9.73
N THR A 244 6.38 -1.59 -8.40
CA THR A 244 7.10 -0.62 -7.58
C THR A 244 8.40 -1.21 -7.05
N GLY A 245 9.51 -0.58 -7.42
CA GLY A 245 10.84 -0.89 -6.93
C GLY A 245 11.12 -0.28 -5.54
N GLY A 246 12.36 -0.43 -5.09
CA GLY A 246 12.81 0.07 -3.79
C GLY A 246 13.00 -1.02 -2.73
N TYR A 247 12.79 -2.28 -3.11
CA TYR A 247 13.04 -3.44 -2.26
C TYR A 247 14.44 -4.03 -2.46
N GLU A 248 15.10 -3.69 -3.57
CA GLU A 248 16.42 -4.26 -3.86
C GLU A 248 17.46 -3.88 -2.81
N SER A 249 18.28 -4.87 -2.45
CA SER A 249 19.45 -4.69 -1.61
C SER A 249 20.38 -3.62 -2.19
N ILE A 250 20.87 -2.72 -1.34
CA ILE A 250 21.92 -1.80 -1.75
C ILE A 250 23.20 -2.60 -1.92
N ASP A 251 23.67 -2.73 -3.15
CA ASP A 251 25.03 -3.12 -3.44
C ASP A 251 25.89 -1.84 -3.51
N PRO A 252 26.77 -1.61 -2.53
CA PRO A 252 27.62 -0.43 -2.49
C PRO A 252 28.52 -0.30 -3.74
N SER A 253 28.79 -1.43 -4.44
CA SER A 253 29.64 -1.45 -5.64
C SER A 253 28.94 -0.90 -6.89
N THR A 254 27.62 -1.00 -6.96
CA THR A 254 26.85 -0.63 -8.16
C THR A 254 26.48 0.84 -8.25
N LYS A 255 26.66 1.64 -7.20
CA LYS A 255 26.28 3.06 -7.10
C LYS A 255 24.82 3.34 -7.49
N LYS A 256 23.96 2.33 -7.54
CA LYS A 256 22.54 2.52 -7.81
C LYS A 256 21.86 3.12 -6.58
N PRO A 257 21.14 4.24 -6.73
CA PRO A 257 20.33 4.76 -5.64
C PRO A 257 19.24 3.75 -5.33
N ASN A 258 19.16 3.31 -4.09
CA ASN A 258 18.05 2.49 -3.61
C ASN A 258 17.19 3.36 -2.69
N SER A 259 15.93 3.54 -3.06
CA SER A 259 14.92 4.14 -2.21
C SER A 259 14.02 3.00 -1.72
N SER A 260 14.19 2.62 -0.49
CA SER A 260 13.46 1.51 0.10
C SER A 260 12.04 1.87 0.60
N ASP A 261 11.59 3.11 0.38
CA ASP A 261 10.24 3.54 0.80
C ASP A 261 9.22 3.32 -0.32
N SER A 262 8.95 2.06 -0.64
CA SER A 262 8.14 1.69 -1.80
C SER A 262 6.69 2.19 -1.71
N PHE A 263 6.04 2.14 -0.53
CA PHE A 263 4.69 2.70 -0.36
C PHE A 263 4.67 4.21 -0.63
N PHE A 264 5.64 4.93 -0.08
CA PHE A 264 5.74 6.37 -0.29
C PHE A 264 5.98 6.71 -1.77
N ALA A 265 6.91 6.00 -2.41
CA ALA A 265 7.22 6.21 -3.82
C ALA A 265 6.02 5.91 -4.72
N TRP A 266 5.29 4.84 -4.45
CA TRP A 266 4.09 4.46 -5.18
C TRP A 266 2.97 5.49 -5.00
N LEU A 267 2.65 5.88 -3.76
CA LEU A 267 1.61 6.85 -3.47
C LEU A 267 1.86 8.21 -4.12
N THR A 268 3.09 8.70 -4.00
CA THR A 268 3.49 9.96 -4.62
C THR A 268 3.41 9.89 -6.16
N TYR A 269 3.83 8.77 -6.75
CA TYR A 269 3.70 8.54 -8.19
C TYR A 269 2.25 8.58 -8.65
N VAL A 270 1.36 7.82 -7.99
CA VAL A 270 -0.07 7.77 -8.37
C VAL A 270 -0.71 9.14 -8.21
N LEU A 271 -0.43 9.86 -7.13
CA LEU A 271 -0.96 11.21 -6.88
C LEU A 271 -0.50 12.24 -7.93
N GLU A 272 0.68 12.05 -8.53
CA GLU A 272 1.16 12.91 -9.61
C GLU A 272 0.48 12.64 -10.96
N GLN A 273 -0.19 11.49 -11.15
CA GLN A 273 -0.89 11.21 -12.39
C GLN A 273 -2.15 12.08 -12.53
N THR A 274 -2.44 12.50 -13.75
CA THR A 274 -3.68 13.24 -14.06
C THR A 274 -4.87 12.31 -14.09
N LYS A 275 -4.70 11.14 -14.72
CA LYS A 275 -5.70 10.06 -14.75
C LYS A 275 -5.24 8.96 -13.80
N ILE A 276 -6.09 8.60 -12.86
CA ILE A 276 -5.82 7.55 -11.86
C ILE A 276 -6.94 6.52 -11.86
N PRO A 277 -6.66 5.27 -11.51
CA PRO A 277 -7.71 4.27 -11.33
C PRO A 277 -8.72 4.70 -10.28
N GLN A 278 -9.98 4.37 -10.48
CA GLN A 278 -11.06 4.63 -9.51
C GLN A 278 -10.98 3.69 -8.31
N THR A 279 -10.37 2.54 -8.52
CA THR A 279 -10.15 1.55 -7.45
C THR A 279 -8.72 1.01 -7.57
N ILE A 280 -8.04 0.86 -6.44
CA ILE A 280 -6.71 0.24 -6.38
C ILE A 280 -6.71 -0.84 -5.31
N SER A 281 -6.23 -2.03 -5.67
CA SER A 281 -6.06 -3.17 -4.77
C SER A 281 -4.59 -3.42 -4.48
N GLY A 282 -4.25 -3.74 -3.22
CA GLY A 282 -2.90 -4.11 -2.80
C GLY A 282 -2.91 -5.22 -1.76
N SER A 283 -2.05 -6.22 -1.98
CA SER A 283 -1.91 -7.40 -1.12
C SER A 283 -0.60 -7.41 -0.33
N TYR A 284 -0.07 -6.23 -0.02
CA TYR A 284 1.23 -6.08 0.64
C TYR A 284 1.06 -5.32 1.94
N VAL A 285 1.72 -5.79 2.99
CA VAL A 285 1.57 -5.25 4.33
C VAL A 285 2.90 -5.10 5.04
N VAL A 286 2.88 -4.31 6.11
CA VAL A 286 3.89 -4.26 7.16
C VAL A 286 3.19 -4.31 8.52
N GLU A 287 3.86 -4.81 9.55
CA GLU A 287 3.32 -4.70 10.92
C GLU A 287 3.34 -3.23 11.34
N GLU A 288 2.18 -2.67 11.72
CA GLU A 288 2.06 -1.25 12.05
C GLU A 288 3.00 -0.80 13.18
N ASN A 289 3.19 -1.64 14.19
CA ASN A 289 4.07 -1.35 15.33
C ASN A 289 5.57 -1.33 14.97
N THR A 290 5.93 -1.67 13.73
CA THR A 290 7.31 -1.65 13.24
C THR A 290 7.66 -0.41 12.43
N ILE A 291 6.67 0.44 12.14
CA ILE A 291 6.86 1.70 11.41
C ILE A 291 6.74 2.90 12.33
N PRO A 292 7.54 3.96 12.12
CA PRO A 292 7.42 5.20 12.90
C PRO A 292 6.04 5.84 12.69
N LEU A 293 5.46 6.40 13.77
CA LEU A 293 4.13 7.01 13.76
C LEU A 293 4.02 8.14 12.72
N GLU A 294 5.04 8.99 12.64
CA GLU A 294 5.07 10.11 11.70
C GLU A 294 5.06 9.62 10.25
N TYR A 295 5.76 8.52 9.97
CA TYR A 295 5.77 7.90 8.65
C TYR A 295 4.42 7.29 8.31
N ALA A 296 3.83 6.51 9.23
CA ALA A 296 2.49 5.95 9.06
C ALA A 296 1.44 7.03 8.83
N THR A 297 1.46 8.09 9.64
CA THR A 297 0.56 9.25 9.51
C THR A 297 0.72 9.93 8.15
N THR A 298 1.96 10.09 7.69
CA THR A 298 2.25 10.67 6.38
C THR A 298 1.66 9.83 5.25
N LEU A 299 1.87 8.50 5.26
CA LEU A 299 1.29 7.62 4.25
C LEU A 299 -0.25 7.65 4.31
N CYS A 300 -0.83 7.65 5.51
CA CYS A 300 -2.28 7.79 5.68
C CYS A 300 -2.82 9.10 5.07
N ASN A 301 -2.12 10.20 5.21
CA ASN A 301 -2.50 11.47 4.57
C ASN A 301 -2.43 11.39 3.04
N LEU A 302 -1.47 10.63 2.47
CA LEU A 302 -1.43 10.38 1.02
C LEU A 302 -2.61 9.53 0.55
N PHE A 303 -3.04 8.53 1.33
CA PHE A 303 -4.28 7.79 1.04
C PHE A 303 -5.52 8.68 1.13
N LEU A 304 -5.59 9.60 2.10
CA LEU A 304 -6.66 10.60 2.19
C LEU A 304 -6.74 11.45 0.91
N GLU A 305 -5.61 11.84 0.33
CA GLU A 305 -5.59 12.61 -0.90
C GLU A 305 -6.09 11.81 -2.11
N LEU A 306 -5.76 10.51 -2.19
CA LEU A 306 -6.35 9.61 -3.18
C LEU A 306 -7.87 9.51 -2.99
N ALA A 307 -8.33 9.34 -1.75
CA ALA A 307 -9.75 9.28 -1.43
C ALA A 307 -10.47 10.59 -1.79
N ALA A 308 -9.85 11.75 -1.55
CA ALA A 308 -10.39 13.06 -1.96
C ALA A 308 -10.53 13.19 -3.48
N ARG A 309 -9.68 12.49 -4.24
CA ARG A 309 -9.77 12.39 -5.70
C ARG A 309 -10.73 11.30 -6.20
N GLY A 310 -11.45 10.63 -5.30
CA GLY A 310 -12.43 9.60 -5.61
C GLY A 310 -11.88 8.20 -5.81
N VAL A 311 -10.65 7.93 -5.35
CA VAL A 311 -10.04 6.60 -5.44
C VAL A 311 -10.41 5.77 -4.22
N SER A 312 -10.98 4.59 -4.43
CA SER A 312 -11.15 3.56 -3.40
C SER A 312 -9.89 2.71 -3.34
N VAL A 313 -9.15 2.81 -2.25
CA VAL A 313 -7.94 2.00 -2.05
C VAL A 313 -8.24 0.87 -1.08
N LEU A 314 -7.93 -0.37 -1.50
CA LEU A 314 -8.24 -1.59 -0.80
C LEU A 314 -6.95 -2.33 -0.48
N PHE A 315 -6.74 -2.64 0.80
CA PHE A 315 -5.58 -3.43 1.22
C PHE A 315 -6.00 -4.69 1.98
N ALA A 316 -5.29 -5.78 1.72
CA ALA A 316 -5.42 -7.00 2.52
C ALA A 316 -4.93 -6.75 3.95
N SER A 317 -5.62 -7.36 4.93
CA SER A 317 -5.23 -7.26 6.35
C SER A 317 -4.21 -8.32 6.79
N GLY A 318 -3.72 -9.13 5.85
CA GLY A 318 -2.84 -10.27 6.11
C GLY A 318 -3.60 -11.60 6.14
N ASN A 319 -2.86 -12.71 6.09
CA ASN A 319 -3.39 -14.09 6.01
C ASN A 319 -3.26 -14.84 7.33
N ASP A 320 -2.47 -14.34 8.28
CA ASP A 320 -2.15 -15.03 9.54
C ASP A 320 -3.13 -14.70 10.67
N GLY A 321 -4.21 -14.00 10.35
CA GLY A 321 -5.20 -13.53 11.33
C GLY A 321 -4.68 -12.31 12.11
N VAL A 322 -5.11 -12.21 13.37
CA VAL A 322 -4.77 -11.07 14.22
C VAL A 322 -3.29 -11.11 14.57
N GLY A 323 -2.58 -9.98 14.36
CA GLY A 323 -1.20 -9.81 14.79
C GLY A 323 -0.16 -10.49 13.92
N THR A 324 -0.44 -10.71 12.64
CA THR A 324 0.50 -11.30 11.67
C THR A 324 1.15 -12.61 12.14
N GLY A 325 0.41 -13.42 12.95
CA GLY A 325 0.83 -14.71 13.46
C GLY A 325 1.66 -14.67 14.76
N ASP A 326 2.24 -13.53 15.13
CA ASP A 326 2.96 -13.36 16.41
C ASP A 326 2.29 -12.28 17.26
N CYS A 327 1.29 -12.69 18.03
CA CYS A 327 0.53 -11.80 18.92
C CYS A 327 1.34 -11.39 20.16
N LYS A 328 2.60 -10.98 20.02
CA LYS A 328 3.48 -10.59 21.13
C LYS A 328 3.98 -9.18 20.98
N ALA A 329 4.06 -8.48 22.10
CA ALA A 329 4.71 -7.18 22.16
C ALA A 329 6.19 -7.29 21.73
N LYS A 330 6.63 -6.35 20.88
CA LYS A 330 8.03 -6.30 20.39
C LYS A 330 8.99 -5.66 21.42
N ASP A 331 8.50 -5.26 22.58
CA ASP A 331 9.27 -4.66 23.69
C ASP A 331 10.05 -5.69 24.54
N GLY A 332 9.99 -6.96 24.17
CA GLY A 332 10.61 -8.06 24.92
C GLY A 332 9.84 -8.53 26.16
N SER A 333 8.69 -7.93 26.47
CA SER A 333 7.86 -8.28 27.63
C SER A 333 7.14 -9.62 27.49
N GLY A 334 7.03 -10.16 26.26
CA GLY A 334 6.27 -11.36 25.96
C GLY A 334 4.74 -11.23 26.15
N LYS A 335 4.24 -10.03 26.43
CA LYS A 335 2.80 -9.75 26.59
C LYS A 335 2.08 -9.96 25.27
N VAL A 336 0.83 -10.44 25.36
CA VAL A 336 -0.04 -10.52 24.18
C VAL A 336 -0.36 -9.11 23.70
N GLN A 337 -0.04 -8.83 22.46
CA GLN A 337 -0.35 -7.57 21.79
C GLN A 337 -0.75 -7.87 20.35
N PHE A 338 -1.93 -7.38 19.96
CA PHE A 338 -2.38 -7.46 18.58
C PHE A 338 -1.80 -6.27 17.80
N SER A 339 -1.02 -6.58 16.77
CA SER A 339 -0.48 -5.57 15.87
C SER A 339 -1.27 -5.59 14.57
N PRO A 340 -1.95 -4.49 14.20
CA PRO A 340 -2.64 -4.45 12.93
C PRO A 340 -1.65 -4.43 11.78
N ALA A 341 -2.13 -4.82 10.60
CA ALA A 341 -1.39 -4.73 9.36
C ALA A 341 -1.59 -3.34 8.72
N PHE A 342 -0.51 -2.64 8.42
CA PHE A 342 -0.52 -1.39 7.69
C PHE A 342 -0.25 -1.68 6.19
N PRO A 343 -0.93 -1.06 5.21
CA PRO A 343 -1.83 0.10 5.30
C PRO A 343 -3.30 -0.22 5.62
N ALA A 344 -3.70 -1.47 5.82
CA ALA A 344 -5.09 -1.84 6.10
C ALA A 344 -5.65 -1.17 7.38
N SER A 345 -4.79 -0.84 8.34
CA SER A 345 -5.14 -0.10 9.56
C SER A 345 -5.35 1.41 9.34
N CYS A 346 -4.94 1.95 8.18
CA CYS A 346 -5.16 3.34 7.86
C CYS A 346 -6.65 3.64 7.62
N THR A 347 -7.20 4.66 8.27
CA THR A 347 -8.63 5.04 8.23
C THR A 347 -9.14 5.39 6.84
N TYR A 348 -8.24 5.69 5.90
CA TYR A 348 -8.57 6.08 4.53
C TYR A 348 -8.38 4.96 3.52
N CYS A 349 -8.00 3.76 3.99
CA CYS A 349 -7.98 2.53 3.22
C CYS A 349 -9.17 1.66 3.61
N MET A 350 -9.71 0.91 2.66
CA MET A 350 -10.65 -0.15 2.95
C MET A 350 -9.88 -1.42 3.27
N ALA A 351 -10.04 -1.93 4.49
CA ALA A 351 -9.41 -3.18 4.90
C ALA A 351 -10.28 -4.38 4.51
N PHE A 352 -9.70 -5.38 3.84
CA PHE A 352 -10.34 -6.66 3.61
C PHE A 352 -9.79 -7.69 4.57
N TYR A 353 -10.68 -8.25 5.38
CA TYR A 353 -10.36 -9.32 6.31
C TYR A 353 -10.78 -10.68 5.72
N LEU A 354 -9.88 -11.62 5.73
CA LEU A 354 -10.25 -13.02 5.54
C LEU A 354 -11.10 -13.46 6.75
N LEU A 355 -12.39 -13.60 6.54
CA LEU A 355 -13.28 -14.16 7.54
C LEU A 355 -13.01 -15.65 7.62
N SER A 356 -12.16 -16.08 8.56
CA SER A 356 -12.15 -17.48 8.97
C SER A 356 -13.42 -17.75 9.79
N SER A 357 -13.92 -18.97 9.75
CA SER A 357 -15.17 -19.38 10.41
C SER A 357 -15.12 -19.37 11.95
N SER A 358 -14.11 -18.76 12.57
CA SER A 358 -14.01 -18.68 14.03
C SER A 358 -14.76 -17.46 14.58
N THR A 359 -15.64 -17.70 15.54
CA THR A 359 -16.50 -16.71 16.20
C THR A 359 -15.74 -15.51 16.83
N GLN A 360 -14.45 -15.67 17.14
CA GLN A 360 -13.61 -14.62 17.70
C GLN A 360 -13.26 -13.52 16.70
N MET A 361 -13.12 -13.86 15.41
CA MET A 361 -12.80 -12.90 14.36
C MET A 361 -13.99 -12.02 13.99
N GLN A 362 -15.22 -12.53 14.11
CA GLN A 362 -16.43 -11.73 13.87
C GLN A 362 -16.60 -10.59 14.87
N ALA A 363 -16.20 -10.78 16.13
CA ALA A 363 -16.25 -9.75 17.16
C ALA A 363 -15.24 -8.62 16.90
N GLN A 364 -14.06 -8.92 16.36
CA GLN A 364 -13.03 -7.92 16.05
C GLN A 364 -13.34 -7.11 14.79
N VAL A 365 -13.90 -7.74 13.76
CA VAL A 365 -14.40 -7.02 12.57
C VAL A 365 -15.50 -6.05 12.96
N ALA A 366 -16.44 -6.47 13.81
CA ALA A 366 -17.49 -5.61 14.32
C ALA A 366 -16.93 -4.43 15.15
N HIS A 367 -15.90 -4.66 15.95
CA HIS A 367 -15.25 -3.61 16.75
C HIS A 367 -14.50 -2.60 15.85
N HIS A 368 -13.79 -3.07 14.84
CA HIS A 368 -13.04 -2.20 13.92
C HIS A 368 -13.99 -1.38 13.02
N ILE A 369 -15.04 -2.01 12.50
CA ILE A 369 -16.11 -1.31 11.77
C ILE A 369 -16.80 -0.28 12.68
N ALA A 370 -17.08 -0.62 13.95
CA ALA A 370 -17.65 0.31 14.92
C ALA A 370 -16.69 1.47 15.22
N THR A 371 -15.37 1.23 15.29
CA THR A 371 -14.35 2.28 15.52
C THR A 371 -14.20 3.18 14.30
N VAL A 372 -14.25 2.64 13.09
CA VAL A 372 -14.23 3.41 11.84
C VAL A 372 -15.51 4.22 11.64
N LEU A 373 -16.64 3.72 12.16
CA LEU A 373 -17.95 4.41 12.10
C LEU A 373 -18.21 5.33 13.31
N GLN A 374 -17.41 5.26 14.38
CA GLN A 374 -17.46 6.24 15.49
C GLN A 374 -16.81 7.55 15.04
N VAL A 375 -17.63 8.36 14.39
CA VAL A 375 -17.33 9.77 14.14
C VAL A 375 -17.30 10.50 15.49
N PRO A 376 -16.23 11.22 15.84
CA PRO A 376 -16.26 12.09 17.00
C PRO A 376 -17.30 13.19 16.80
N GLY A 377 -18.41 13.17 17.53
CA GLY A 377 -19.39 14.25 17.52
C GLY A 377 -20.86 13.87 17.43
N SER A 378 -21.23 12.59 17.51
CA SER A 378 -22.64 12.24 17.69
C SER A 378 -23.02 12.29 19.18
N PRO A 379 -23.95 13.14 19.62
CA PRO A 379 -24.36 13.15 21.02
C PRO A 379 -25.04 11.82 21.35
N ALA A 380 -24.59 11.21 22.45
CA ALA A 380 -25.25 10.07 23.05
C ALA A 380 -26.75 10.37 23.19
N SER A 381 -27.59 9.61 22.51
CA SER A 381 -29.02 9.65 22.71
C SER A 381 -29.32 9.18 24.13
N ALA A 382 -29.86 10.10 24.89
CA ALA A 382 -30.32 9.91 26.26
C ALA A 382 -31.18 8.67 26.41
N GLU A 383 -30.96 8.01 27.53
CA GLU A 383 -31.79 7.04 28.22
C GLU A 383 -33.30 7.19 27.95
N ARG A 384 -33.93 6.10 27.53
CA ARG A 384 -35.31 5.88 27.93
C ARG A 384 -35.33 4.78 28.98
N ARG A 385 -35.45 5.20 30.23
CA ARG A 385 -36.05 4.41 31.31
C ARG A 385 -37.56 4.41 31.07
N ALA A 386 -38.16 3.28 30.97
CA ALA A 386 -39.47 2.93 31.51
C ALA A 386 -39.60 1.41 31.48
#